data_2d233256fe12ec1ecdb98a7009f0a9c9
#
_entry.id   2d233256fe12ec1ecdb98a7009f0a9c9
#
_cell.length_a   1.000
_cell.length_b   1.000
_cell.length_c   1.000
_cell.angle_alpha   90.00
_cell.angle_beta   90.00
_cell.angle_gamma   90.00
#
_symmetry.space_group_name_H-M   'P 1'
#
loop_
_entity.id
_entity.type
_entity.pdbx_description
1 polymer ?
#
loop_
_entity_poly.entity_id
_entity_poly.type
_entity_poly.pdbx_seq_one_letter_code
_entity_poly.pdbx_strand_id
1 'polypeptide(L)'
;MSVVIGFKQKDKVWLACDKQVTVGDRKTFLTNHHKIIAVPERPGILIGSVGLLRGINLLETNNNYIDELSYLRDAIDYSYMVNVFPLLVNELYGAHGMISDEDHTLNLKNEFLVATPDSLFEVGWDGSVQESGNFAAIGSGAELAIGCLSKYVKNDYTDKEILDILRSAVIASSYNVGCGGGGVIMNTAENKTYEFSFN
;
A
#
# COMPACT_ATOMS: atom_id res chain seq x y z
N MET A 1 10.04 -7.01 5.72
CA MET A 1 9.42 -8.13 4.99
C MET A 1 7.92 -8.03 5.21
N SER A 2 7.13 -8.03 4.15
CA SER A 2 5.69 -7.77 4.18
C SER A 2 5.11 -8.02 2.80
N VAL A 3 3.78 -7.91 2.66
CA VAL A 3 3.11 -7.78 1.37
C VAL A 3 2.01 -6.73 1.46
N VAL A 4 1.91 -5.89 0.43
CA VAL A 4 0.71 -5.11 0.10
C VAL A 4 0.30 -5.45 -1.32
N ILE A 5 -0.99 -5.62 -1.53
CA ILE A 5 -1.60 -6.09 -2.77
C ILE A 5 -2.67 -5.08 -3.18
N GLY A 6 -2.68 -4.67 -4.44
CA GLY A 6 -3.71 -3.85 -5.05
C GLY A 6 -4.51 -4.66 -6.08
N PHE A 7 -5.81 -4.47 -6.13
CA PHE A 7 -6.71 -5.06 -7.12
C PHE A 7 -7.71 -4.00 -7.60
N LYS A 8 -7.66 -3.68 -8.90
CA LYS A 8 -8.52 -2.68 -9.52
C LYS A 8 -9.65 -3.36 -10.29
N GLN A 9 -10.87 -2.89 -10.06
CA GLN A 9 -12.03 -3.33 -10.82
C GLN A 9 -13.04 -2.20 -10.98
N LYS A 10 -13.33 -1.83 -12.23
CA LYS A 10 -14.23 -0.72 -12.57
C LYS A 10 -13.76 0.59 -11.92
N ASP A 11 -14.62 1.19 -11.11
CA ASP A 11 -14.47 2.44 -10.38
C ASP A 11 -14.07 2.23 -8.91
N LYS A 12 -13.50 1.06 -8.59
CA LYS A 12 -13.11 0.69 -7.24
C LYS A 12 -11.74 0.02 -7.22
N VAL A 13 -10.89 0.47 -6.34
CA VAL A 13 -9.59 -0.16 -6.07
C VAL A 13 -9.58 -0.71 -4.64
N TRP A 14 -9.07 -1.91 -4.51
CA TRP A 14 -8.93 -2.62 -3.25
C TRP A 14 -7.46 -2.72 -2.90
N LEU A 15 -7.11 -2.49 -1.63
CA LEU A 15 -5.80 -2.83 -1.09
C LEU A 15 -5.94 -3.91 -0.02
N ALA A 16 -5.00 -4.86 -0.02
CA ALA A 16 -4.88 -5.89 1.00
C ALA A 16 -3.44 -5.97 1.52
N CYS A 17 -3.27 -6.29 2.79
CA CYS A 17 -1.95 -6.50 3.37
C CYS A 17 -1.95 -7.61 4.42
N ASP A 18 -0.76 -8.16 4.71
CA ASP A 18 -0.53 -9.01 5.87
C ASP A 18 -0.30 -8.17 7.14
N LYS A 19 -0.40 -8.81 8.32
CA LYS A 19 -0.21 -8.13 9.62
C LYS A 19 1.19 -8.30 10.22
N GLN A 20 2.08 -9.14 9.63
CA GLN A 20 3.38 -9.42 10.20
C GLN A 20 4.33 -8.23 10.08
N VAL A 21 5.02 -7.95 11.18
CA VAL A 21 6.20 -7.09 11.25
C VAL A 21 7.39 -7.93 11.71
N THR A 22 8.52 -7.79 11.05
CA THR A 22 9.76 -8.48 11.41
C THR A 22 10.80 -7.47 11.85
N VAL A 23 11.34 -7.64 13.06
CA VAL A 23 12.39 -6.80 13.64
C VAL A 23 13.55 -7.73 14.05
N GLY A 24 14.63 -7.72 13.27
CA GLY A 24 15.67 -8.75 13.39
C GLY A 24 15.07 -10.14 13.15
N ASP A 25 15.26 -11.05 14.09
CA ASP A 25 14.71 -12.42 14.03
C ASP A 25 13.32 -12.55 14.67
N ARG A 26 12.78 -11.46 15.22
CA ARG A 26 11.48 -11.49 15.90
C ARG A 26 10.35 -11.16 14.94
N LYS A 27 9.31 -11.99 14.96
CA LYS A 27 8.04 -11.76 14.30
C LYS A 27 7.04 -11.21 15.32
N THR A 28 6.33 -10.14 14.94
CA THR A 28 5.20 -9.59 15.69
C THR A 28 4.08 -9.26 14.72
N PHE A 29 2.89 -8.96 15.25
CA PHE A 29 1.72 -8.71 14.41
C PHE A 29 1.06 -7.40 14.80
N LEU A 30 0.71 -6.61 13.82
CA LEU A 30 -0.05 -5.36 14.01
C LEU A 30 -1.48 -5.70 14.45
N THR A 31 -1.97 -4.99 15.47
CA THR A 31 -3.32 -5.19 16.03
C THR A 31 -4.24 -4.00 15.77
N ASN A 32 -3.78 -2.78 16.05
CA ASN A 32 -4.58 -1.56 15.95
C ASN A 32 -4.15 -0.66 14.77
N HIS A 33 -3.02 -0.97 14.15
CA HIS A 33 -2.47 -0.24 13.01
C HIS A 33 -2.27 -1.20 11.85
N HIS A 34 -2.28 -0.69 10.64
CA HIS A 34 -2.19 -1.49 9.43
C HIS A 34 -1.11 -0.94 8.50
N LYS A 35 -0.74 -1.72 7.49
CA LYS A 35 0.16 -1.29 6.41
C LYS A 35 -0.59 -0.53 5.31
N ILE A 36 -1.90 -0.36 5.46
CA ILE A 36 -2.77 0.42 4.60
C ILE A 36 -3.34 1.56 5.43
N ILE A 37 -3.24 2.77 4.90
CA ILE A 37 -3.71 4.00 5.51
C ILE A 37 -4.78 4.59 4.59
N ALA A 38 -5.95 4.93 5.15
CA ALA A 38 -6.91 5.79 4.47
C ALA A 38 -6.54 7.25 4.72
N VAL A 39 -6.56 8.07 3.69
CA VAL A 39 -6.32 9.52 3.83
C VAL A 39 -7.61 10.19 4.28
N PRO A 40 -7.71 10.68 5.53
CA PRO A 40 -8.97 11.12 6.14
C PRO A 40 -9.66 12.24 5.36
N GLU A 41 -8.90 13.23 4.94
CA GLU A 41 -9.40 14.42 4.24
C GLU A 41 -9.67 14.16 2.75
N ARG A 42 -9.28 12.99 2.27
CA ARG A 42 -9.46 12.56 0.88
C ARG A 42 -10.14 11.19 0.82
N PRO A 43 -11.46 11.13 1.03
CA PRO A 43 -12.20 9.88 0.88
C PRO A 43 -11.94 9.22 -0.47
N GLY A 44 -11.66 7.93 -0.44
CA GLY A 44 -11.33 7.17 -1.65
C GLY A 44 -9.84 7.06 -1.96
N ILE A 45 -8.95 7.65 -1.16
CA ILE A 45 -7.50 7.47 -1.30
C ILE A 45 -7.00 6.52 -0.22
N LEU A 46 -6.31 5.46 -0.67
CA LEU A 46 -5.62 4.51 0.21
C LEU A 46 -4.14 4.45 -0.13
N ILE A 47 -3.30 4.38 0.88
CA ILE A 47 -1.85 4.22 0.74
C ILE A 47 -1.44 2.95 1.47
N GLY A 48 -0.98 1.96 0.73
CA GLY A 48 -0.33 0.77 1.27
C GLY A 48 1.18 0.92 1.22
N SER A 49 1.89 0.49 2.26
CA SER A 49 3.35 0.63 2.30
C SER A 49 4.05 -0.60 2.87
N VAL A 50 5.21 -0.91 2.31
CA VAL A 50 6.17 -1.90 2.81
C VAL A 50 7.55 -1.27 2.96
N GLY A 51 8.37 -1.82 3.85
CA GLY A 51 9.70 -1.29 4.16
C GLY A 51 9.86 -1.04 5.65
N LEU A 52 10.32 0.14 6.05
CA LEU A 52 10.48 0.51 7.44
C LEU A 52 9.13 0.84 8.09
N LEU A 53 8.82 0.18 9.20
CA LEU A 53 7.57 0.43 9.95
C LEU A 53 7.45 1.90 10.39
N ARG A 54 8.57 2.56 10.72
CA ARG A 54 8.58 3.98 11.07
C ARG A 54 8.00 4.86 9.96
N GLY A 55 8.27 4.54 8.68
CA GLY A 55 7.71 5.28 7.56
C GLY A 55 6.19 5.20 7.50
N ILE A 56 5.64 4.01 7.72
CA ILE A 56 4.18 3.80 7.79
C ILE A 56 3.58 4.62 8.95
N ASN A 57 4.21 4.57 10.14
CA ASN A 57 3.73 5.32 11.30
C ASN A 57 3.76 6.83 11.06
N LEU A 58 4.80 7.35 10.39
CA LEU A 58 4.88 8.77 10.05
C LEU A 58 3.78 9.19 9.08
N LEU A 59 3.51 8.41 8.05
CA LEU A 59 2.42 8.68 7.11
C LEU A 59 1.06 8.65 7.81
N GLU A 60 0.81 7.67 8.70
CA GLU A 60 -0.44 7.56 9.44
C GLU A 60 -0.69 8.75 10.38
N THR A 61 0.36 9.27 11.01
CA THR A 61 0.26 10.35 12.01
C THR A 61 0.40 11.75 11.41
N ASN A 62 0.84 11.87 10.16
CA ASN A 62 1.08 13.13 9.46
C ASN A 62 0.37 13.15 8.09
N ASN A 63 -0.80 12.54 8.01
CA ASN A 63 -1.58 12.47 6.77
C ASN A 63 -2.00 13.85 6.22
N ASN A 64 -2.09 14.89 7.07
CA ASN A 64 -2.24 16.28 6.62
C ASN A 64 -1.12 16.71 5.65
N TYR A 65 0.08 16.13 5.75
CA TYR A 65 1.16 16.40 4.78
C TYR A 65 0.77 15.99 3.36
N ILE A 66 0.10 14.86 3.25
CA ILE A 66 -0.42 14.37 1.96
C ILE A 66 -1.60 15.25 1.53
N ASP A 67 -2.32 15.83 2.48
CA ASP A 67 -3.49 16.66 2.27
C ASP A 67 -3.14 18.12 1.92
N GLU A 68 -2.22 18.77 2.64
CA GLU A 68 -1.80 20.16 2.40
C GLU A 68 -1.31 20.42 0.98
N LEU A 69 -0.69 19.44 0.34
CA LEU A 69 -0.19 19.54 -1.02
C LEU A 69 -1.23 19.11 -2.07
N SER A 70 -2.30 18.48 -1.63
CA SER A 70 -3.45 18.18 -2.46
C SER A 70 -4.37 19.39 -2.70
N TYR A 71 -4.24 20.46 -1.91
CA TYR A 71 -4.94 21.73 -2.17
C TYR A 71 -4.57 22.38 -3.51
N LEU A 72 -3.49 21.95 -4.12
CA LEU A 72 -3.00 22.51 -5.38
C LEU A 72 -3.51 21.77 -6.62
N ARG A 73 -4.15 20.59 -6.50
CA ARG A 73 -4.66 19.82 -7.64
C ARG A 73 -5.93 19.04 -7.30
N ASP A 74 -6.88 19.06 -8.21
CA ASP A 74 -8.19 18.39 -8.06
C ASP A 74 -8.11 16.87 -8.17
N ALA A 75 -7.06 16.30 -8.76
CA ALA A 75 -6.92 14.86 -8.98
C ALA A 75 -5.51 14.34 -8.63
N ILE A 76 -5.44 13.16 -8.02
CA ILE A 76 -4.21 12.37 -7.89
C ILE A 76 -4.07 11.55 -9.17
N ASP A 77 -3.45 12.14 -10.16
CA ASP A 77 -3.14 11.53 -11.45
C ASP A 77 -1.68 11.05 -11.54
N TYR A 78 -1.30 10.45 -12.67
CA TYR A 78 0.07 10.00 -12.90
C TYR A 78 1.09 11.13 -12.76
N SER A 79 0.78 12.35 -13.23
CA SER A 79 1.67 13.51 -13.10
C SER A 79 1.88 13.92 -11.65
N TYR A 80 0.83 13.88 -10.82
CA TYR A 80 0.93 14.09 -9.38
C TYR A 80 1.82 13.01 -8.73
N MET A 81 1.58 11.75 -9.08
CA MET A 81 2.33 10.63 -8.50
C MET A 81 3.82 10.70 -8.84
N VAL A 82 4.20 11.15 -10.05
CA VAL A 82 5.60 11.29 -10.45
C VAL A 82 6.28 12.50 -9.83
N ASN A 83 5.60 13.65 -9.81
CA ASN A 83 6.25 14.94 -9.52
C ASN A 83 6.04 15.44 -8.09
N VAL A 84 5.05 14.89 -7.37
CA VAL A 84 4.66 15.42 -6.06
C VAL A 84 4.78 14.37 -4.96
N PHE A 85 4.13 13.23 -5.08
CA PHE A 85 4.05 12.24 -4.01
C PHE A 85 5.43 11.80 -3.47
N PRO A 86 6.45 11.46 -4.30
CA PRO A 86 7.75 11.04 -3.79
C PRO A 86 8.49 12.17 -3.05
N LEU A 87 8.32 13.42 -3.49
CA LEU A 87 8.93 14.58 -2.82
C LEU A 87 8.31 14.84 -1.46
N LEU A 88 6.99 14.64 -1.33
CA LEU A 88 6.27 14.74 -0.07
C LEU A 88 6.76 13.74 0.97
N VAL A 89 6.84 12.47 0.54
CA VAL A 89 7.34 11.40 1.40
C VAL A 89 8.79 11.68 1.81
N ASN A 90 9.62 12.15 0.88
CA ASN A 90 11.00 12.49 1.14
C ASN A 90 11.12 13.64 2.16
N GLU A 91 10.32 14.69 2.02
CA GLU A 91 10.30 15.82 2.94
C GLU A 91 9.85 15.38 4.34
N LEU A 92 8.74 14.64 4.44
CA LEU A 92 8.25 14.09 5.69
C LEU A 92 9.30 13.22 6.39
N TYR A 93 9.95 12.33 5.64
CA TYR A 93 10.96 11.43 6.19
C TYR A 93 12.25 12.16 6.57
N GLY A 94 12.66 13.17 5.81
CA GLY A 94 13.79 14.05 6.12
C GLY A 94 13.54 14.84 7.41
N ALA A 95 12.38 15.48 7.55
CA ALA A 95 11.97 16.23 8.74
C ALA A 95 11.98 15.38 10.03
N HIS A 96 11.80 14.06 9.89
CA HIS A 96 11.80 13.11 11.01
C HIS A 96 13.07 12.23 11.11
N GLY A 97 14.13 12.57 10.38
CA GLY A 97 15.44 11.93 10.47
C GLY A 97 15.49 10.48 9.95
N MET A 98 14.59 10.12 9.03
CA MET A 98 14.64 8.82 8.34
C MET A 98 15.54 8.81 7.11
N ILE A 99 15.76 9.99 6.53
CA ILE A 99 16.59 10.22 5.35
C ILE A 99 17.67 11.21 5.75
N SER A 100 18.92 10.98 5.37
CA SER A 100 20.02 11.93 5.58
C SER A 100 20.17 12.84 4.37
N ASP A 101 20.57 14.10 4.60
CA ASP A 101 20.86 15.07 3.54
C ASP A 101 22.07 14.68 2.67
N GLU A 102 22.85 13.67 3.09
CA GLU A 102 23.97 13.13 2.35
C GLU A 102 23.56 12.20 1.20
N ASP A 103 22.32 11.72 1.20
CA ASP A 103 21.76 10.93 0.09
C ASP A 103 21.42 11.85 -1.08
N HIS A 104 22.33 12.02 -2.03
CA HIS A 104 22.12 12.83 -3.24
C HIS A 104 21.10 12.23 -4.24
N THR A 105 20.57 11.06 -3.95
CA THR A 105 19.53 10.38 -4.73
C THR A 105 18.30 10.13 -3.87
N LEU A 106 17.13 10.26 -4.48
CA LEU A 106 15.87 9.96 -3.80
C LEU A 106 15.87 8.51 -3.30
N ASN A 107 15.64 8.31 -2.01
CA ASN A 107 15.53 6.99 -1.39
C ASN A 107 14.46 7.02 -0.30
N LEU A 108 13.26 6.62 -0.65
CA LEU A 108 12.07 6.68 0.22
C LEU A 108 12.10 5.63 1.35
N LYS A 109 13.05 4.70 1.38
CA LYS A 109 13.16 3.60 2.37
C LYS A 109 11.94 2.67 2.43
N ASN A 110 10.89 2.99 1.70
CA ASN A 110 9.64 2.26 1.58
C ASN A 110 9.20 2.19 0.11
N GLU A 111 8.44 1.17 -0.21
CA GLU A 111 7.66 1.07 -1.46
C GLU A 111 6.19 1.30 -1.12
N PHE A 112 5.41 1.79 -2.09
CA PHE A 112 4.00 2.14 -1.88
C PHE A 112 3.11 1.60 -2.98
N LEU A 113 1.88 1.23 -2.61
CA LEU A 113 0.74 1.17 -3.50
C LEU A 113 -0.23 2.29 -3.13
N VAL A 114 -0.48 3.19 -4.06
CA VAL A 114 -1.44 4.28 -3.89
C VAL A 114 -2.66 3.98 -4.76
N ALA A 115 -3.81 3.87 -4.11
CA ALA A 115 -5.09 3.59 -4.75
C ALA A 115 -5.97 4.83 -4.72
N THR A 116 -6.49 5.21 -5.85
CA THR A 116 -7.59 6.16 -6.05
C THR A 116 -8.83 5.39 -6.50
N PRO A 117 -10.01 6.00 -6.62
CA PRO A 117 -11.21 5.28 -7.10
C PRO A 117 -11.03 4.59 -8.45
N ASP A 118 -10.18 5.15 -9.32
CA ASP A 118 -10.02 4.73 -10.71
C ASP A 118 -8.59 4.33 -11.11
N SER A 119 -7.61 4.51 -10.23
CA SER A 119 -6.20 4.22 -10.54
C SER A 119 -5.47 3.53 -9.40
N LEU A 120 -4.50 2.72 -9.76
CA LEU A 120 -3.59 2.01 -8.86
C LEU A 120 -2.15 2.33 -9.27
N PHE A 121 -1.39 2.95 -8.38
CA PHE A 121 0.00 3.32 -8.62
C PHE A 121 0.93 2.52 -7.72
N GLU A 122 2.00 2.02 -8.31
CA GLU A 122 3.14 1.47 -7.60
C GLU A 122 4.25 2.53 -7.57
N VAL A 123 4.79 2.80 -6.38
CA VAL A 123 5.90 3.73 -6.18
C VAL A 123 7.06 2.99 -5.57
N GLY A 124 8.17 2.93 -6.31
CA GLY A 124 9.41 2.31 -5.88
C GLY A 124 10.12 3.11 -4.78
N TRP A 125 11.04 2.45 -4.10
CA TRP A 125 11.89 3.08 -3.08
C TRP A 125 12.77 4.22 -3.64
N ASP A 126 13.04 4.24 -4.93
CA ASP A 126 13.76 5.28 -5.66
C ASP A 126 12.85 6.41 -6.16
N GLY A 127 11.57 6.38 -5.85
CA GLY A 127 10.56 7.33 -6.30
C GLY A 127 10.05 7.08 -7.72
N SER A 128 10.46 5.99 -8.38
CA SER A 128 9.88 5.59 -9.67
C SER A 128 8.39 5.28 -9.50
N VAL A 129 7.59 5.64 -10.50
CA VAL A 129 6.13 5.45 -10.48
C VAL A 129 5.70 4.64 -11.69
N GLN A 130 4.86 3.64 -11.43
CA GLN A 130 4.17 2.87 -12.45
C GLN A 130 2.66 2.88 -12.18
N GLU A 131 1.85 3.23 -13.17
CA GLU A 131 0.42 2.99 -13.11
C GLU A 131 0.14 1.53 -13.46
N SER A 132 -0.49 0.81 -12.55
CA SER A 132 -0.76 -0.62 -12.68
C SER A 132 -2.10 -0.87 -13.37
N GLY A 133 -2.20 -1.98 -14.10
CA GLY A 133 -3.43 -2.42 -14.73
C GLY A 133 -4.47 -2.92 -13.73
N ASN A 134 -4.77 -4.22 -13.76
CA ASN A 134 -5.82 -4.80 -12.91
C ASN A 134 -5.34 -5.13 -11.49
N PHE A 135 -4.06 -5.40 -11.29
CA PHE A 135 -3.49 -5.71 -9.98
C PHE A 135 -2.00 -5.37 -9.92
N ALA A 136 -1.53 -5.17 -8.68
CA ALA A 136 -0.13 -5.00 -8.34
C ALA A 136 0.15 -5.62 -6.97
N ALA A 137 1.41 -5.88 -6.66
CA ALA A 137 1.82 -6.25 -5.32
C ALA A 137 3.26 -5.79 -5.07
N ILE A 138 3.53 -5.34 -3.83
CA ILE A 138 4.84 -4.89 -3.38
C ILE A 138 5.29 -5.66 -2.13
N GLY A 139 6.60 -5.66 -1.90
CA GLY A 139 7.22 -6.32 -0.75
C GLY A 139 7.64 -7.76 -1.01
N SER A 140 8.17 -8.42 0.03
CA SER A 140 8.78 -9.75 -0.08
C SER A 140 7.81 -10.88 -0.45
N GLY A 141 6.51 -10.70 -0.25
CA GLY A 141 5.46 -11.65 -0.65
C GLY A 141 4.85 -11.37 -2.03
N ALA A 142 5.31 -10.33 -2.74
CA ALA A 142 4.70 -9.85 -3.97
C ALA A 142 4.62 -10.90 -5.08
N GLU A 143 5.68 -11.64 -5.34
CA GLU A 143 5.70 -12.65 -6.39
C GLU A 143 4.67 -13.75 -6.18
N LEU A 144 4.48 -14.21 -4.93
CA LEU A 144 3.47 -15.20 -4.57
C LEU A 144 2.06 -14.65 -4.72
N ALA A 145 1.85 -13.37 -4.34
CA ALA A 145 0.58 -12.69 -4.53
C ALA A 145 0.24 -12.55 -6.01
N ILE A 146 1.17 -12.05 -6.83
CA ILE A 146 1.00 -11.90 -8.29
C ILE A 146 0.71 -13.24 -8.94
N GLY A 147 1.45 -14.29 -8.58
CA GLY A 147 1.21 -15.65 -9.07
C GLY A 147 -0.20 -16.15 -8.73
N CYS A 148 -0.73 -15.83 -7.54
CA CYS A 148 -2.11 -16.13 -7.16
C CYS A 148 -3.12 -15.30 -7.97
N LEU A 149 -2.86 -14.00 -8.17
CA LEU A 149 -3.77 -13.08 -8.85
C LEU A 149 -3.82 -13.27 -10.35
N SER A 150 -2.75 -13.77 -10.98
CA SER A 150 -2.61 -13.90 -12.45
C SER A 150 -3.73 -14.70 -13.13
N LYS A 151 -4.43 -15.55 -12.40
CA LYS A 151 -5.59 -16.32 -12.89
C LYS A 151 -6.90 -15.53 -12.86
N TYR A 152 -6.95 -14.37 -12.19
CA TYR A 152 -8.15 -13.56 -12.02
C TYR A 152 -8.14 -12.38 -12.99
N VAL A 153 -8.55 -12.62 -14.23
CA VAL A 153 -8.48 -11.65 -15.34
C VAL A 153 -9.84 -11.10 -15.77
N LYS A 154 -10.93 -11.49 -15.09
CA LYS A 154 -12.27 -10.96 -15.38
C LYS A 154 -12.42 -9.53 -14.88
N ASN A 155 -13.37 -8.78 -15.43
CA ASN A 155 -13.64 -7.40 -15.08
C ASN A 155 -15.01 -7.21 -14.37
N ASP A 156 -15.60 -8.29 -13.83
CA ASP A 156 -16.97 -8.28 -13.29
C ASP A 156 -17.14 -9.13 -12.03
N TYR A 157 -16.10 -9.21 -11.20
CA TYR A 157 -16.21 -9.86 -9.90
C TYR A 157 -17.12 -9.06 -8.95
N THR A 158 -17.89 -9.78 -8.14
CA THR A 158 -18.60 -9.19 -7.01
C THR A 158 -17.62 -8.82 -5.89
N ASP A 159 -18.00 -7.89 -5.00
CA ASP A 159 -17.17 -7.50 -3.86
C ASP A 159 -16.78 -8.70 -2.99
N LYS A 160 -17.69 -9.67 -2.82
CA LYS A 160 -17.43 -10.91 -2.08
C LYS A 160 -16.33 -11.75 -2.76
N GLU A 161 -16.39 -11.91 -4.07
CA GLU A 161 -15.36 -12.63 -4.83
C GLU A 161 -14.02 -11.92 -4.74
N ILE A 162 -13.99 -10.57 -4.79
CA ILE A 162 -12.74 -9.80 -4.64
C ILE A 162 -12.15 -9.99 -3.25
N LEU A 163 -12.96 -9.98 -2.19
CA LEU A 163 -12.51 -10.27 -0.84
C LEU A 163 -11.89 -11.67 -0.73
N ASP A 164 -12.50 -12.68 -1.34
CA ASP A 164 -11.98 -14.06 -1.35
C ASP A 164 -10.69 -14.18 -2.18
N ILE A 165 -10.60 -13.48 -3.31
CA ILE A 165 -9.39 -13.40 -4.16
C ILE A 165 -8.23 -12.78 -3.38
N LEU A 166 -8.46 -11.61 -2.77
CA LEU A 166 -7.42 -10.90 -2.01
C LEU A 166 -6.99 -11.67 -0.77
N ARG A 167 -7.95 -12.28 -0.04
CA ARG A 167 -7.64 -13.18 1.07
C ARG A 167 -6.73 -14.31 0.61
N SER A 168 -7.04 -14.95 -0.53
CA SER A 168 -6.23 -16.04 -1.08
C SER A 168 -4.82 -15.59 -1.45
N ALA A 169 -4.68 -14.38 -2.02
CA ALA A 169 -3.38 -13.83 -2.39
C ALA A 169 -2.52 -13.48 -1.16
N VAL A 170 -3.13 -12.93 -0.08
CA VAL A 170 -2.42 -12.68 1.18
C VAL A 170 -2.01 -14.01 1.85
N ILE A 171 -2.88 -15.03 1.83
CA ILE A 171 -2.54 -16.37 2.32
C ILE A 171 -1.39 -16.98 1.52
N ALA A 172 -1.43 -16.90 0.19
CA ALA A 172 -0.33 -17.37 -0.67
C ALA A 172 1.00 -16.69 -0.30
N SER A 173 0.96 -15.36 -0.05
CA SER A 173 2.15 -14.61 0.37
C SER A 173 2.74 -15.09 1.71
N SER A 174 1.96 -15.73 2.58
CA SER A 174 2.43 -16.23 3.87
C SER A 174 3.40 -17.42 3.78
N TYR A 175 3.54 -18.04 2.61
CA TYR A 175 4.64 -18.98 2.34
C TYR A 175 5.99 -18.26 2.28
N ASN A 176 6.03 -16.95 2.11
CA ASN A 176 7.22 -16.16 2.38
C ASN A 176 7.33 -15.92 3.89
N VAL A 177 8.51 -16.20 4.46
CA VAL A 177 8.76 -16.09 5.92
C VAL A 177 8.51 -14.67 6.48
N GLY A 178 8.50 -13.67 5.62
CA GLY A 178 8.28 -12.26 5.95
C GLY A 178 6.82 -11.83 6.02
N CYS A 179 5.89 -12.70 5.67
CA CYS A 179 4.45 -12.39 5.62
C CYS A 179 3.68 -13.32 6.57
N GLY A 180 2.62 -12.79 7.22
CA GLY A 180 1.84 -13.61 8.14
C GLY A 180 0.89 -12.83 9.04
N GLY A 181 0.31 -13.52 10.04
CA GLY A 181 -0.53 -12.93 11.08
C GLY A 181 -1.95 -12.59 10.65
N GLY A 182 -2.44 -13.14 9.55
CA GLY A 182 -3.71 -12.75 8.96
C GLY A 182 -3.57 -11.57 8.02
N GLY A 183 -4.66 -10.91 7.68
CA GLY A 183 -4.63 -9.78 6.77
C GLY A 183 -5.74 -8.77 7.01
N VAL A 184 -5.59 -7.65 6.31
CA VAL A 184 -6.52 -6.53 6.26
C VAL A 184 -6.81 -6.20 4.81
N ILE A 185 -8.06 -5.91 4.49
CA ILE A 185 -8.51 -5.47 3.17
C ILE A 185 -9.33 -4.20 3.34
N MET A 186 -9.08 -3.21 2.48
CA MET A 186 -9.82 -1.95 2.39
C MET A 186 -10.12 -1.65 0.92
N ASN A 187 -11.12 -0.81 0.64
CA ASN A 187 -11.38 -0.33 -0.72
C ASN A 187 -11.64 1.17 -0.75
N THR A 188 -11.50 1.77 -1.92
CA THR A 188 -11.62 3.21 -2.14
C THR A 188 -13.06 3.74 -2.06
N ALA A 189 -14.08 2.89 -2.16
CA ALA A 189 -15.49 3.32 -2.15
C ALA A 189 -16.12 3.32 -0.75
N GLU A 190 -15.54 2.55 0.19
CA GLU A 190 -16.09 2.37 1.51
C GLU A 190 -15.03 2.63 2.58
N ASN A 191 -15.39 3.37 3.62
CA ASN A 191 -14.50 3.55 4.77
C ASN A 191 -14.65 2.35 5.73
N LYS A 192 -14.38 1.13 5.21
CA LYS A 192 -14.54 -0.13 5.92
C LYS A 192 -13.30 -0.99 5.82
N THR A 193 -12.91 -1.53 6.97
CA THR A 193 -11.79 -2.47 7.09
C THR A 193 -12.34 -3.89 7.26
N TYR A 194 -11.85 -4.82 6.45
CA TYR A 194 -12.15 -6.25 6.54
C TYR A 194 -10.91 -6.98 7.05
N GLU A 195 -11.01 -7.55 8.24
CA GLU A 195 -9.92 -8.30 8.85
C GLU A 195 -10.16 -9.80 8.76
N PHE A 196 -9.08 -10.58 8.64
CA PHE A 196 -9.13 -12.03 8.68
C PHE A 196 -7.87 -12.63 9.29
N SER A 197 -8.01 -13.80 9.89
CA SER A 197 -6.90 -14.59 10.43
C SER A 197 -6.53 -15.72 9.48
N PHE A 198 -5.28 -16.17 9.52
CA PHE A 198 -4.89 -17.44 8.93
C PHE A 198 -5.35 -18.56 9.88
N ASN A 199 -6.10 -19.50 9.37
CA ASN A 199 -6.49 -20.71 10.10
C ASN A 199 -5.36 -21.74 10.04
#